data_2c1f9604a8f71d21e55501ccba3595de
#
_entry.id   2c1f9604a8f71d21e55501ccba3595de
#
_cell.length_a   1.000
_cell.length_b   1.000
_cell.length_c   1.000
_cell.angle_alpha   90.00
_cell.angle_beta   90.00
_cell.angle_gamma   90.00
#
_symmetry.space_group_name_H-M   'P 1'
#
loop_
_entity.id
_entity.type
_entity.pdbx_description
1 polymer ?
#
loop_
_entity_poly.entity_id
_entity_poly.type
_entity_poly.pdbx_seq_one_letter_code
_entity_poly.pdbx_strand_id
1 'polypeptide(L)'
;YKLELDKYGIKTDYSKPDAMKNDPIFDTIYYNNNACQIARYPNAADGFITSDISVDELRTLSISSPDISSKWVDYDEAWIRGWFAWDWDLNSAHVGSITTGNLRTDKLFCGTIKNDELPVTKTDKRWYIYNMPQVLDTEGEYVINGNILYFCPPAADVKNGTFDNNDIFLNISDNSILEIKDVSNVAVEKITFKNSKNNLVNVESDNVKIAGCTFTNAMNGLNIKGNNNLVTSCDFMDLEGFGATVSGGDEITLTSSNSIIQNCLFKRTGRINRTNCPALLL
;
A
#
# COMPACT_ATOMS: atom_id res chain seq x y z
N TYR A 1 -15.11 13.00 10.24
CA TYR A 1 -16.37 12.58 9.61
C TYR A 1 -16.45 11.06 9.57
N LYS A 2 -17.67 10.53 9.59
CA LYS A 2 -17.96 9.10 9.69
C LYS A 2 -18.83 8.66 8.53
N LEU A 3 -18.44 7.56 7.86
CA LEU A 3 -19.21 6.91 6.80
C LEU A 3 -19.37 5.42 7.11
N GLU A 4 -20.59 4.90 7.02
CA GLU A 4 -20.89 3.47 7.16
C GLU A 4 -20.81 2.81 5.78
N LEU A 5 -19.79 2.00 5.57
CA LEU A 5 -19.42 1.45 4.25
C LEU A 5 -20.43 0.39 3.74
N ASP A 6 -21.04 -0.38 4.64
CA ASP A 6 -22.05 -1.38 4.31
C ASP A 6 -23.30 -0.80 3.66
N LYS A 7 -23.65 0.46 3.98
CA LYS A 7 -24.74 1.18 3.32
C LYS A 7 -24.53 1.40 1.82
N TYR A 8 -23.28 1.30 1.40
CA TYR A 8 -22.86 1.41 -0.01
C TYR A 8 -22.49 0.06 -0.62
N GLY A 9 -22.78 -1.05 0.08
CA GLY A 9 -22.44 -2.39 -0.37
C GLY A 9 -20.96 -2.71 -0.29
N ILE A 10 -20.16 -1.88 0.38
CA ILE A 10 -18.73 -2.06 0.56
C ILE A 10 -18.51 -2.94 1.78
N LYS A 11 -17.89 -4.10 1.56
CA LYS A 11 -17.48 -5.01 2.63
C LYS A 11 -15.98 -4.87 2.85
N THR A 12 -15.62 -4.57 4.09
CA THR A 12 -14.25 -4.47 4.54
C THR A 12 -13.97 -5.63 5.48
N ASP A 13 -12.98 -6.44 5.18
CA ASP A 13 -12.47 -7.46 6.11
C ASP A 13 -10.97 -7.26 6.27
N TYR A 14 -10.61 -6.33 7.13
CA TYR A 14 -9.21 -6.03 7.47
C TYR A 14 -8.68 -6.89 8.61
N SER A 15 -9.51 -7.73 9.20
CA SER A 15 -9.12 -8.59 10.32
C SER A 15 -8.19 -9.73 9.93
N LYS A 16 -8.04 -9.99 8.65
CA LYS A 16 -7.19 -11.06 8.13
C LYS A 16 -6.19 -10.52 7.14
N PRO A 17 -4.95 -10.24 7.57
CA PRO A 17 -3.87 -10.17 6.61
C PRO A 17 -3.85 -11.50 5.86
N ASP A 18 -3.67 -11.45 4.55
CA ASP A 18 -3.24 -12.63 3.82
C ASP A 18 -1.98 -13.14 4.52
N ALA A 19 -2.02 -14.37 5.03
CA ALA A 19 -0.94 -14.98 5.80
C ALA A 19 0.40 -15.03 5.04
N MET A 20 0.38 -14.73 3.74
CA MET A 20 1.54 -14.64 2.85
C MET A 20 1.97 -13.19 2.57
N LYS A 21 1.19 -12.19 2.88
CA LYS A 21 1.46 -10.79 2.52
C LYS A 21 1.37 -9.85 3.70
N ASN A 22 1.56 -10.16 4.88
CA ASN A 22 1.68 -9.37 6.13
C ASN A 22 1.28 -7.88 6.14
N ASP A 23 0.87 -7.33 5.03
CA ASP A 23 0.33 -6.00 4.90
C ASP A 23 -1.19 -6.10 4.80
N PRO A 24 -1.93 -5.51 5.74
CA PRO A 24 -3.33 -5.29 5.53
C PRO A 24 -3.46 -4.42 4.28
N ILE A 25 -4.14 -4.95 3.27
CA ILE A 25 -4.50 -4.16 2.10
C ILE A 25 -5.66 -3.28 2.55
N PHE A 26 -5.33 -2.12 3.12
CA PHE A 26 -6.35 -1.11 3.38
C PHE A 26 -6.80 -0.53 2.06
N ASP A 27 -8.12 -0.38 1.92
CA ASP A 27 -8.67 0.37 0.81
C ASP A 27 -8.16 1.80 0.87
N THR A 28 -7.43 2.22 -0.16
CA THR A 28 -6.85 3.56 -0.19
C THR A 28 -7.91 4.57 -0.57
N ILE A 29 -7.97 5.64 0.18
CA ILE A 29 -8.85 6.78 -0.07
C ILE A 29 -8.11 7.85 -0.84
N TYR A 30 -8.78 8.43 -1.79
CA TYR A 30 -8.33 9.59 -2.53
C TYR A 30 -9.32 10.73 -2.34
N TYR A 31 -8.81 11.89 -2.01
CA TYR A 31 -9.55 13.13 -1.89
C TYR A 31 -8.99 14.16 -2.86
N ASN A 32 -9.84 14.72 -3.74
CA ASN A 32 -9.42 15.63 -4.82
C ASN A 32 -8.25 15.05 -5.64
N ASN A 33 -8.34 13.77 -6.02
CA ASN A 33 -7.30 13.00 -6.70
C ASN A 33 -5.95 12.86 -5.96
N ASN A 34 -5.86 13.29 -4.71
CA ASN A 34 -4.69 13.08 -3.86
C ASN A 34 -4.94 11.90 -2.93
N ALA A 35 -3.95 11.03 -2.81
CA ALA A 35 -4.05 9.92 -1.88
C ALA A 35 -4.05 10.42 -0.44
N CYS A 36 -5.04 9.99 0.32
CA CYS A 36 -5.13 10.23 1.75
C CYS A 36 -4.12 9.35 2.51
N GLN A 37 -3.75 9.78 3.70
CA GLN A 37 -2.88 9.04 4.59
C GLN A 37 -3.74 8.24 5.57
N ILE A 38 -3.45 6.96 5.76
CA ILE A 38 -3.99 6.25 6.92
C ILE A 38 -3.45 6.87 8.19
N ALA A 39 -4.30 7.17 9.16
CA ALA A 39 -3.91 7.81 10.41
C ALA A 39 -2.83 7.01 11.13
N ARG A 40 -1.77 7.68 11.55
CA ARG A 40 -0.60 7.04 12.14
C ARG A 40 0.06 7.93 13.20
N TYR A 41 0.79 7.27 14.12
CA TYR A 41 1.65 7.96 15.07
C TYR A 41 3.09 7.37 15.05
N PRO A 42 4.14 8.19 14.95
CA PRO A 42 4.08 9.64 14.72
C PRO A 42 3.47 9.98 13.37
N ASN A 43 2.98 11.21 13.20
CA ASN A 43 2.51 11.70 11.90
C ASN A 43 3.61 11.57 10.85
N ALA A 44 3.23 11.45 9.58
CA ALA A 44 4.20 11.19 8.51
C ALA A 44 5.33 12.22 8.42
N ALA A 45 5.05 13.48 8.77
CA ALA A 45 6.03 14.55 8.83
C ALA A 45 7.02 14.41 9.99
N ASP A 46 6.62 13.74 11.09
CA ASP A 46 7.42 13.57 12.30
C ASP A 46 8.30 12.30 12.27
N GLY A 47 8.14 11.47 11.24
CA GLY A 47 9.00 10.33 10.97
C GLY A 47 8.57 9.04 11.67
N PHE A 48 9.40 8.49 12.56
CA PHE A 48 9.24 7.15 13.14
C PHE A 48 9.58 7.15 14.63
N ILE A 49 8.95 6.27 15.40
CA ILE A 49 9.45 5.86 16.71
C ILE A 49 10.69 4.98 16.48
N THR A 50 11.69 5.11 17.35
CA THR A 50 12.85 4.22 17.37
C THR A 50 12.89 3.52 18.72
N SER A 51 12.94 2.18 18.70
CA SER A 51 13.04 1.37 19.91
C SER A 51 13.69 0.02 19.65
N ASP A 52 14.08 -0.65 20.72
CA ASP A 52 14.43 -2.05 20.67
C ASP A 52 13.15 -2.88 20.53
N ILE A 53 13.25 -3.96 19.79
CA ILE A 53 12.16 -4.92 19.61
C ILE A 53 12.65 -6.33 19.95
N SER A 54 11.79 -7.13 20.56
CA SER A 54 12.02 -8.54 20.78
C SER A 54 11.09 -9.38 19.93
N VAL A 55 11.61 -10.44 19.31
CA VAL A 55 10.85 -11.43 18.55
C VAL A 55 11.01 -12.77 19.23
N ASP A 56 9.91 -13.37 19.64
CA ASP A 56 9.89 -14.66 20.30
C ASP A 56 9.90 -15.84 19.29
N GLU A 57 9.95 -17.07 19.81
CA GLU A 57 9.92 -18.30 19.00
C GLU A 57 8.62 -18.45 18.19
N LEU A 58 7.54 -17.82 18.62
CA LEU A 58 6.25 -17.77 17.92
C LEU A 58 6.18 -16.67 16.88
N ARG A 59 7.27 -15.92 16.67
CA ARG A 59 7.36 -14.78 15.76
C ARG A 59 6.43 -13.63 16.13
N THR A 60 6.09 -13.45 17.39
CA THR A 60 5.42 -12.24 17.86
C THR A 60 6.42 -11.18 18.25
N LEU A 61 6.11 -9.93 17.92
CA LEU A 61 6.93 -8.78 18.30
C LEU A 61 6.48 -8.27 19.67
N SER A 62 7.46 -7.93 20.51
CA SER A 62 7.25 -7.17 21.74
C SER A 62 8.09 -5.92 21.70
N ILE A 63 7.47 -4.77 21.97
CA ILE A 63 8.07 -3.45 21.91
C ILE A 63 7.82 -2.74 23.23
N SER A 64 8.87 -2.14 23.81
CA SER A 64 8.76 -1.22 24.94
C SER A 64 9.24 0.15 24.52
N SER A 65 8.41 1.18 24.70
CA SER A 65 8.73 2.57 24.37
C SER A 65 7.89 3.54 25.19
N PRO A 66 8.46 4.66 25.67
CA PRO A 66 7.71 5.70 26.34
C PRO A 66 6.69 6.38 25.43
N ASP A 67 6.85 6.26 24.11
CA ASP A 67 5.92 6.81 23.12
C ASP A 67 4.60 6.03 23.03
N ILE A 68 4.54 4.81 23.59
CA ILE A 68 3.31 4.00 23.61
C ILE A 68 2.35 4.55 24.62
N SER A 69 1.32 5.23 24.14
CA SER A 69 0.36 5.98 24.97
C SER A 69 -0.64 5.08 25.68
N SER A 70 -1.00 5.42 26.92
CA SER A 70 -2.11 4.80 27.63
C SER A 70 -3.47 5.03 26.96
N LYS A 71 -3.58 6.01 26.07
CA LYS A 71 -4.81 6.28 25.29
C LYS A 71 -5.05 5.27 24.16
N TRP A 72 -4.07 4.45 23.85
CA TRP A 72 -4.16 3.44 22.78
C TRP A 72 -4.64 2.07 23.26
N VAL A 73 -4.88 1.90 24.56
CA VAL A 73 -5.39 0.63 25.12
C VAL A 73 -6.79 0.31 24.58
N ASP A 74 -7.06 -0.98 24.47
CA ASP A 74 -8.36 -1.56 24.11
C ASP A 74 -8.82 -1.25 22.65
N TYR A 75 -7.87 -1.21 21.71
CA TYR A 75 -8.19 -1.08 20.30
C TYR A 75 -7.71 -2.28 19.47
N ASP A 76 -8.67 -3.04 18.92
CA ASP A 76 -8.43 -4.36 18.28
C ASP A 76 -7.96 -4.30 16.82
N GLU A 77 -7.99 -3.14 16.18
CA GLU A 77 -7.65 -2.99 14.76
C GLU A 77 -6.40 -2.14 14.53
N ALA A 78 -5.55 -2.03 15.53
CA ALA A 78 -4.27 -1.35 15.43
C ALA A 78 -3.23 -2.21 14.71
N TRP A 79 -2.41 -1.55 13.91
CA TRP A 79 -1.28 -2.14 13.22
C TRP A 79 0.00 -1.36 13.49
N ILE A 80 1.12 -2.06 13.48
CA ILE A 80 2.44 -1.42 13.43
C ILE A 80 3.10 -1.71 12.10
N ARG A 81 3.91 -0.78 11.63
CA ARG A 81 4.70 -0.92 10.42
C ARG A 81 6.10 -0.39 10.64
N GLY A 82 7.10 -1.15 10.23
CA GLY A 82 8.48 -0.79 10.48
C GLY A 82 9.50 -1.73 9.85
N TRP A 83 10.77 -1.39 10.03
CA TRP A 83 11.90 -2.21 9.63
C TRP A 83 12.37 -3.04 10.81
N PHE A 84 11.65 -4.12 11.10
CA PHE A 84 11.85 -4.89 12.32
C PHE A 84 13.07 -5.83 12.27
N ALA A 85 13.39 -6.36 11.10
CA ALA A 85 14.54 -7.24 10.89
C ALA A 85 15.69 -6.51 10.20
N TRP A 86 15.52 -6.15 8.96
CA TRP A 86 16.50 -5.54 8.09
C TRP A 86 16.04 -4.18 7.60
N ASP A 87 16.97 -3.26 7.35
CA ASP A 87 16.63 -1.88 6.95
C ASP A 87 16.04 -1.74 5.54
N TRP A 88 16.02 -2.81 4.76
CA TRP A 88 15.35 -2.91 3.46
C TRP A 88 13.97 -3.59 3.52
N ASP A 89 13.66 -4.29 4.62
CA ASP A 89 12.50 -5.16 4.78
C ASP A 89 11.42 -4.47 5.63
N LEU A 90 10.57 -3.67 4.97
CA LEU A 90 9.45 -2.98 5.59
C LEU A 90 8.29 -3.94 5.76
N ASN A 91 7.89 -4.18 6.99
CA ASN A 91 6.83 -5.12 7.35
C ASN A 91 5.75 -4.48 8.22
N SER A 92 4.58 -5.09 8.22
CA SER A 92 3.48 -4.75 9.13
C SER A 92 3.17 -5.93 10.05
N ALA A 93 2.64 -5.62 11.23
CA ALA A 93 2.14 -6.62 12.17
C ALA A 93 0.90 -6.09 12.89
N HIS A 94 -0.08 -6.97 13.08
CA HIS A 94 -1.29 -6.67 13.84
C HIS A 94 -0.98 -6.60 15.34
N VAL A 95 -1.54 -5.61 16.02
CA VAL A 95 -1.33 -5.40 17.44
C VAL A 95 -2.35 -6.20 18.24
N GLY A 96 -1.86 -7.12 19.07
CA GLY A 96 -2.71 -7.96 19.92
C GLY A 96 -2.96 -7.37 21.30
N SER A 97 -2.02 -6.58 21.81
CA SER A 97 -2.20 -5.89 23.09
C SER A 97 -1.38 -4.63 23.19
N ILE A 98 -1.96 -3.62 23.84
CA ILE A 98 -1.29 -2.36 24.17
C ILE A 98 -1.51 -2.08 25.67
N THR A 99 -0.42 -1.75 26.35
CA THR A 99 -0.43 -1.17 27.68
C THR A 99 0.47 0.06 27.70
N THR A 100 0.38 0.90 28.71
CA THR A 100 1.28 2.06 28.80
C THR A 100 2.74 1.64 28.71
N GLY A 101 3.42 2.12 27.67
CA GLY A 101 4.84 1.83 27.43
C GLY A 101 5.14 0.48 26.79
N ASN A 102 4.14 -0.38 26.56
CA ASN A 102 4.38 -1.72 25.96
C ASN A 102 3.32 -2.07 24.92
N LEU A 103 3.78 -2.74 23.86
CA LEU A 103 2.98 -3.27 22.76
C LEU A 103 3.43 -4.67 22.40
N ARG A 104 2.49 -5.56 22.12
CA ARG A 104 2.77 -6.89 21.59
C ARG A 104 1.84 -7.20 20.41
N THR A 105 2.40 -7.85 19.39
CA THR A 105 1.60 -8.35 18.25
C THR A 105 0.96 -9.69 18.59
N ASP A 106 -0.18 -10.00 18.03
CA ASP A 106 -0.91 -11.26 18.25
C ASP A 106 -0.74 -12.26 17.11
N LYS A 107 -0.27 -11.80 15.97
CA LYS A 107 -0.08 -12.62 14.77
C LYS A 107 1.39 -12.74 14.44
N LEU A 108 1.70 -13.83 13.74
CA LEU A 108 3.03 -14.08 13.25
C LEU A 108 3.53 -12.87 12.46
N PHE A 109 4.64 -12.33 12.92
CA PHE A 109 5.43 -11.42 12.12
C PHE A 109 6.18 -12.24 11.06
N CYS A 110 5.88 -12.02 9.79
CA CYS A 110 6.63 -12.63 8.69
C CYS A 110 7.77 -11.71 8.26
N GLY A 111 8.73 -11.51 9.11
CA GLY A 111 9.99 -10.88 8.71
C GLY A 111 10.96 -11.94 8.15
N THR A 112 12.03 -11.44 7.58
CA THR A 112 13.14 -12.26 7.05
C THR A 112 14.04 -12.85 8.12
N ILE A 113 13.65 -12.79 9.41
CA ILE A 113 14.36 -13.43 10.51
C ILE A 113 14.24 -14.94 10.37
N LYS A 114 15.36 -15.64 10.33
CA LYS A 114 15.38 -17.10 10.23
C LYS A 114 14.94 -17.75 11.55
N ASN A 115 14.40 -18.97 11.49
CA ASN A 115 13.95 -19.69 12.68
C ASN A 115 15.07 -20.01 13.67
N ASP A 116 16.28 -20.26 13.18
CA ASP A 116 17.47 -20.53 13.99
C ASP A 116 18.05 -19.29 14.69
N GLU A 117 17.57 -18.10 14.34
CA GLU A 117 17.92 -16.84 15.01
C GLU A 117 16.97 -16.51 16.18
N LEU A 118 15.83 -17.20 16.31
CA LEU A 118 14.82 -16.91 17.33
C LEU A 118 15.10 -17.65 18.66
N PRO A 119 14.77 -17.05 19.82
CA PRO A 119 14.28 -15.67 19.99
C PRO A 119 15.39 -14.65 19.80
N VAL A 120 15.06 -13.44 19.36
CA VAL A 120 16.05 -12.42 19.08
C VAL A 120 15.58 -11.01 19.50
N THR A 121 16.54 -10.17 19.91
CA THR A 121 16.33 -8.74 20.09
C THR A 121 17.06 -7.98 18.98
N LYS A 122 16.37 -7.06 18.35
CA LYS A 122 16.92 -6.12 17.35
C LYS A 122 16.84 -4.72 17.91
N THR A 123 17.94 -3.99 17.86
CA THR A 123 18.08 -2.63 18.44
C THR A 123 17.79 -1.55 17.40
N ASP A 124 17.39 -0.38 17.90
CA ASP A 124 17.21 0.84 17.09
C ASP A 124 16.29 0.66 15.89
N LYS A 125 15.21 -0.09 16.02
CA LYS A 125 14.28 -0.34 14.94
C LYS A 125 13.27 0.80 14.82
N ARG A 126 13.03 1.22 13.55
CA ARG A 126 12.13 2.32 13.20
C ARG A 126 10.75 1.76 12.87
N TRP A 127 9.71 2.30 13.49
CA TRP A 127 8.33 1.87 13.29
C TRP A 127 7.33 3.00 13.57
N TYR A 128 6.09 2.77 13.21
CA TYR A 128 4.94 3.59 13.59
C TYR A 128 3.72 2.70 13.80
N ILE A 129 2.76 3.19 14.60
CA ILE A 129 1.45 2.57 14.76
C ILE A 129 0.45 3.27 13.85
N TYR A 130 -0.54 2.56 13.32
CA TYR A 130 -1.50 3.13 12.39
C TYR A 130 -2.87 2.46 12.45
N ASN A 131 -3.86 3.06 11.74
CA ASN A 131 -5.25 2.66 11.66
C ASN A 131 -5.97 2.70 13.02
N MET A 132 -5.76 3.74 13.81
CA MET A 132 -6.41 3.94 15.09
C MET A 132 -7.14 5.28 15.14
N PRO A 133 -8.40 5.33 15.61
CA PRO A 133 -9.10 6.62 15.78
C PRO A 133 -8.38 7.60 16.72
N GLN A 134 -7.61 7.09 17.69
CA GLN A 134 -6.87 7.90 18.67
C GLN A 134 -5.71 8.68 18.07
N VAL A 135 -5.27 8.32 16.85
CA VAL A 135 -4.20 9.00 16.12
C VAL A 135 -4.69 9.67 14.83
N LEU A 136 -6.01 9.81 14.68
CA LEU A 136 -6.64 10.55 13.57
C LEU A 136 -6.69 12.03 13.94
N ASP A 137 -5.63 12.76 13.72
CA ASP A 137 -5.44 14.14 14.19
C ASP A 137 -4.94 15.14 13.12
N THR A 138 -4.66 14.64 11.91
CA THR A 138 -4.15 15.45 10.81
C THR A 138 -5.13 15.48 9.62
N GLU A 139 -5.26 16.65 8.98
CA GLU A 139 -6.09 16.80 7.78
C GLU A 139 -5.64 15.85 6.66
N GLY A 140 -6.61 15.22 6.00
CA GLY A 140 -6.37 14.23 4.95
C GLY A 140 -6.09 12.82 5.47
N GLU A 141 -6.14 12.60 6.78
CA GLU A 141 -6.03 11.26 7.36
C GLU A 141 -7.38 10.53 7.41
N TYR A 142 -7.30 9.21 7.40
CA TYR A 142 -8.45 8.33 7.58
C TYR A 142 -8.12 7.12 8.44
N VAL A 143 -9.17 6.52 9.00
CA VAL A 143 -9.16 5.23 9.71
C VAL A 143 -10.33 4.40 9.20
N ILE A 144 -10.10 3.11 9.00
CA ILE A 144 -11.16 2.14 8.75
C ILE A 144 -11.23 1.22 9.96
N ASN A 145 -12.40 1.20 10.61
CA ASN A 145 -12.70 0.38 11.78
C ASN A 145 -13.95 -0.46 11.48
N GLY A 146 -13.78 -1.75 11.24
CA GLY A 146 -14.83 -2.60 10.75
C GLY A 146 -15.42 -2.04 9.46
N ASN A 147 -16.73 -1.80 9.45
CA ASN A 147 -17.45 -1.20 8.32
C ASN A 147 -17.55 0.33 8.37
N ILE A 148 -16.77 0.98 9.21
CA ILE A 148 -16.82 2.43 9.40
C ILE A 148 -15.54 3.07 8.93
N LEU A 149 -15.68 4.01 7.99
CA LEU A 149 -14.64 4.92 7.59
C LEU A 149 -14.74 6.21 8.41
N TYR A 150 -13.65 6.60 9.06
CA TYR A 150 -13.45 7.91 9.64
C TYR A 150 -12.48 8.70 8.77
N PHE A 151 -12.83 9.92 8.45
CA PHE A 151 -12.01 10.83 7.63
C PHE A 151 -11.89 12.20 8.28
N CYS A 152 -10.69 12.75 8.31
CA CYS A 152 -10.39 14.10 8.74
C CYS A 152 -10.21 15.01 7.50
N PRO A 153 -11.27 15.67 7.01
CA PRO A 153 -11.16 16.53 5.85
C PRO A 153 -10.38 17.81 6.18
N PRO A 154 -9.79 18.48 5.16
CA PRO A 154 -9.23 19.81 5.33
C PRO A 154 -10.25 20.77 5.92
N ALA A 155 -9.84 21.57 6.91
CA ALA A 155 -10.73 22.52 7.58
C ALA A 155 -11.35 23.54 6.62
N ALA A 156 -10.63 23.89 5.54
CA ALA A 156 -11.11 24.80 4.49
C ALA A 156 -12.34 24.25 3.75
N ASP A 157 -12.52 22.93 3.72
CA ASP A 157 -13.62 22.27 3.00
C ASP A 157 -14.83 21.99 3.89
N VAL A 158 -14.70 22.28 5.20
CA VAL A 158 -15.81 22.14 6.17
C VAL A 158 -16.58 23.44 6.24
N LYS A 159 -17.87 23.41 5.86
CA LYS A 159 -18.76 24.58 5.89
C LYS A 159 -19.90 24.33 6.87
N ASN A 160 -20.06 25.23 7.88
CA ASN A 160 -21.10 25.14 8.90
C ASN A 160 -21.15 23.77 9.62
N GLY A 161 -19.99 23.18 9.87
CA GLY A 161 -19.89 21.85 10.49
C GLY A 161 -20.26 20.70 9.56
N THR A 162 -20.50 20.96 8.28
CA THR A 162 -20.82 19.94 7.28
C THR A 162 -19.68 19.85 6.25
N PHE A 163 -19.29 18.63 5.95
CA PHE A 163 -18.41 18.29 4.86
C PHE A 163 -19.25 17.61 3.77
N ASP A 164 -19.37 18.25 2.64
CA ASP A 164 -20.07 17.74 1.46
C ASP A 164 -19.10 17.78 0.29
N ASN A 165 -18.60 16.62 -0.09
CA ASN A 165 -17.64 16.51 -1.15
C ASN A 165 -17.85 15.21 -1.94
N ASN A 166 -18.05 15.36 -3.24
CA ASN A 166 -18.24 14.25 -4.18
C ASN A 166 -16.91 13.70 -4.72
N ASP A 167 -15.76 14.26 -4.32
CA ASP A 167 -14.44 13.90 -4.85
C ASP A 167 -13.65 12.95 -3.92
N ILE A 168 -14.35 12.21 -3.06
CA ILE A 168 -13.77 11.10 -2.30
C ILE A 168 -13.96 9.81 -3.10
N PHE A 169 -12.86 9.13 -3.34
CA PHE A 169 -12.84 7.82 -3.98
C PHE A 169 -12.22 6.80 -3.03
N LEU A 170 -12.82 5.64 -2.96
CA LEU A 170 -12.32 4.48 -2.25
C LEU A 170 -11.98 3.40 -3.27
N ASN A 171 -10.73 2.94 -3.29
CA ASN A 171 -10.30 1.85 -4.15
C ASN A 171 -10.78 0.52 -3.58
N ILE A 172 -11.83 -0.04 -4.13
CA ILE A 172 -12.41 -1.33 -3.71
C ILE A 172 -12.30 -2.42 -4.79
N SER A 173 -11.95 -2.06 -6.03
CA SER A 173 -11.89 -3.01 -7.14
C SER A 173 -10.58 -3.81 -7.13
N ASP A 174 -10.70 -5.12 -7.03
CA ASP A 174 -9.57 -6.06 -7.15
C ASP A 174 -9.24 -6.41 -8.62
N ASN A 175 -10.00 -5.90 -9.58
CA ASN A 175 -9.79 -6.16 -11.00
C ASN A 175 -8.95 -5.07 -11.66
N SER A 176 -8.20 -5.44 -12.68
CA SER A 176 -7.59 -4.49 -13.61
C SER A 176 -8.68 -3.68 -14.33
N ILE A 177 -8.37 -2.42 -14.64
CA ILE A 177 -9.31 -1.56 -15.39
C ILE A 177 -9.37 -1.99 -16.86
N LEU A 178 -8.24 -2.43 -17.40
CA LEU A 178 -8.14 -2.94 -18.77
C LEU A 178 -7.29 -4.21 -18.77
N GLU A 179 -7.82 -5.25 -19.40
CA GLU A 179 -7.09 -6.47 -19.70
C GLU A 179 -6.98 -6.68 -21.21
N ILE A 180 -5.77 -6.95 -21.69
CA ILE A 180 -5.46 -7.28 -23.09
C ILE A 180 -4.82 -8.65 -23.08
N LYS A 181 -5.53 -9.64 -23.57
CA LYS A 181 -5.10 -11.03 -23.51
C LYS A 181 -5.40 -11.77 -24.81
N ASP A 182 -4.44 -12.60 -25.25
CA ASP A 182 -4.57 -13.48 -26.42
C ASP A 182 -4.96 -12.73 -27.71
N VAL A 183 -4.56 -11.48 -27.84
CA VAL A 183 -4.76 -10.65 -29.03
C VAL A 183 -3.44 -9.96 -29.41
N SER A 184 -3.33 -9.46 -30.62
CA SER A 184 -2.12 -8.75 -31.04
C SER A 184 -2.45 -7.49 -31.84
N ASN A 185 -1.45 -6.63 -32.04
CA ASN A 185 -1.57 -5.39 -32.80
C ASN A 185 -2.61 -4.42 -32.19
N VAL A 186 -2.65 -4.34 -30.87
CA VAL A 186 -3.52 -3.41 -30.12
C VAL A 186 -2.75 -2.13 -29.81
N ALA A 187 -3.38 -0.99 -29.98
CA ALA A 187 -2.85 0.30 -29.50
C ALA A 187 -3.79 0.92 -28.49
N VAL A 188 -3.23 1.34 -27.36
CA VAL A 188 -3.93 2.11 -26.30
C VAL A 188 -3.21 3.43 -26.18
N GLU A 189 -3.93 4.51 -26.44
CA GLU A 189 -3.30 5.83 -26.54
C GLU A 189 -4.08 6.91 -25.79
N LYS A 190 -3.37 7.78 -25.08
CA LYS A 190 -3.90 9.01 -24.47
C LYS A 190 -5.06 8.79 -23.50
N ILE A 191 -4.98 7.73 -22.69
CA ILE A 191 -5.97 7.39 -21.68
C ILE A 191 -5.36 7.58 -20.29
N THR A 192 -6.15 8.09 -19.36
CA THR A 192 -5.82 8.10 -17.94
C THR A 192 -6.50 6.92 -17.25
N PHE A 193 -5.72 6.03 -16.68
CA PHE A 193 -6.17 4.91 -15.85
C PHE A 193 -5.95 5.24 -14.37
N LYS A 194 -6.97 5.02 -13.53
CA LYS A 194 -6.88 5.28 -12.09
C LYS A 194 -7.87 4.43 -11.28
N ASN A 195 -7.61 4.34 -9.97
CA ASN A 195 -8.51 3.77 -8.96
C ASN A 195 -8.70 2.25 -9.09
N SER A 196 -7.64 1.47 -8.82
CA SER A 196 -7.70 0.00 -8.69
C SER A 196 -6.80 -0.47 -7.54
N LYS A 197 -7.20 -1.53 -6.85
CA LYS A 197 -6.37 -2.27 -5.88
C LYS A 197 -5.44 -3.28 -6.55
N ASN A 198 -5.45 -3.35 -7.88
CA ASN A 198 -4.62 -4.23 -8.69
C ASN A 198 -3.83 -3.43 -9.73
N ASN A 199 -3.30 -4.09 -10.76
CA ASN A 199 -2.75 -3.38 -11.92
C ASN A 199 -3.84 -2.58 -12.62
N LEU A 200 -3.54 -1.34 -13.01
CA LEU A 200 -4.49 -0.57 -13.81
C LEU A 200 -4.70 -1.18 -15.18
N VAL A 201 -3.60 -1.62 -15.81
CA VAL A 201 -3.65 -2.32 -17.09
C VAL A 201 -2.82 -3.59 -17.00
N ASN A 202 -3.39 -4.70 -17.48
CA ASN A 202 -2.74 -5.98 -17.59
C ASN A 202 -2.70 -6.43 -19.04
N VAL A 203 -1.52 -6.78 -19.54
CA VAL A 203 -1.28 -7.20 -20.91
C VAL A 203 -0.60 -8.57 -20.91
N GLU A 204 -1.25 -9.57 -21.49
CA GLU A 204 -0.70 -10.90 -21.78
C GLU A 204 -0.79 -11.14 -23.30
N SER A 205 0.00 -10.38 -24.04
CA SER A 205 -0.11 -10.33 -25.51
C SER A 205 1.15 -9.76 -26.15
N ASP A 206 1.35 -10.05 -27.43
CA ASP A 206 2.42 -9.54 -28.26
C ASP A 206 1.99 -8.34 -29.12
N ASN A 207 2.94 -7.52 -29.53
CA ASN A 207 2.74 -6.37 -30.43
C ASN A 207 1.70 -5.36 -29.91
N VAL A 208 1.72 -5.06 -28.61
CA VAL A 208 0.86 -4.06 -27.98
C VAL A 208 1.61 -2.74 -27.84
N LYS A 209 0.96 -1.65 -28.22
CA LYS A 209 1.47 -0.29 -28.02
C LYS A 209 0.67 0.45 -26.95
N ILE A 210 1.35 0.92 -25.93
CA ILE A 210 0.79 1.83 -24.89
C ILE A 210 1.49 3.17 -25.04
N ALA A 211 0.77 4.23 -25.40
CA ALA A 211 1.39 5.50 -25.73
C ALA A 211 0.65 6.72 -25.14
N GLY A 212 1.38 7.64 -24.51
CA GLY A 212 0.82 8.88 -23.97
C GLY A 212 -0.24 8.68 -22.90
N CYS A 213 -0.20 7.53 -22.19
CA CYS A 213 -1.15 7.20 -21.14
C CYS A 213 -0.64 7.65 -19.77
N THR A 214 -1.58 7.91 -18.85
CA THR A 214 -1.30 8.21 -17.45
C THR A 214 -1.84 7.09 -16.57
N PHE A 215 -1.00 6.59 -15.66
CA PHE A 215 -1.34 5.57 -14.66
C PHE A 215 -1.16 6.18 -13.28
N THR A 216 -2.25 6.30 -12.52
CA THR A 216 -2.21 7.01 -11.24
C THR A 216 -3.22 6.48 -10.22
N ASN A 217 -2.96 6.74 -8.93
CA ASN A 217 -3.91 6.47 -7.85
C ASN A 217 -4.40 5.02 -7.81
N ALA A 218 -3.47 4.08 -7.79
CA ALA A 218 -3.76 2.64 -7.76
C ALA A 218 -2.64 1.87 -7.08
N MET A 219 -2.85 0.57 -6.89
CA MET A 219 -1.80 -0.32 -6.39
C MET A 219 -0.62 -0.35 -7.38
N ASN A 220 -0.84 -0.75 -8.61
CA ASN A 220 0.20 -0.81 -9.64
C ASN A 220 -0.30 -0.17 -10.94
N GLY A 221 0.64 0.30 -11.76
CA GLY A 221 0.30 0.89 -13.05
C GLY A 221 0.05 -0.16 -14.13
N LEU A 222 1.11 -0.66 -14.72
CA LEU A 222 1.06 -1.51 -15.91
C LEU A 222 1.80 -2.83 -15.67
N ASN A 223 1.18 -3.95 -16.03
CA ASN A 223 1.85 -5.22 -16.15
C ASN A 223 1.82 -5.66 -17.61
N ILE A 224 2.97 -5.95 -18.21
CA ILE A 224 3.09 -6.46 -19.58
C ILE A 224 3.88 -7.77 -19.57
N LYS A 225 3.26 -8.80 -20.15
CA LYS A 225 3.89 -10.08 -20.46
C LYS A 225 3.70 -10.40 -21.94
N GLY A 226 4.82 -10.52 -22.66
CA GLY A 226 4.80 -10.83 -24.09
C GLY A 226 5.96 -10.17 -24.83
N ASN A 227 5.92 -10.23 -26.16
CA ASN A 227 7.02 -9.84 -27.04
C ASN A 227 6.66 -8.65 -27.92
N ASN A 228 7.66 -7.90 -28.37
CA ASN A 228 7.54 -6.76 -29.28
C ASN A 228 6.54 -5.70 -28.79
N ASN A 229 6.43 -5.51 -27.48
CA ASN A 229 5.56 -4.50 -26.88
C ASN A 229 6.27 -3.15 -26.78
N LEU A 230 5.53 -2.07 -26.98
CA LEU A 230 6.04 -0.71 -26.90
C LEU A 230 5.27 0.11 -25.86
N VAL A 231 5.96 0.59 -24.82
CA VAL A 231 5.45 1.58 -23.88
C VAL A 231 6.21 2.89 -24.10
N THR A 232 5.51 3.94 -24.47
CA THR A 232 6.16 5.20 -24.81
C THR A 232 5.39 6.42 -24.32
N SER A 233 6.12 7.43 -23.84
CA SER A 233 5.55 8.72 -23.41
C SER A 233 4.42 8.57 -22.38
N CYS A 234 4.57 7.64 -21.45
CA CYS A 234 3.59 7.39 -20.40
C CYS A 234 4.06 7.92 -19.04
N ASP A 235 3.10 8.35 -18.22
CA ASP A 235 3.33 8.82 -16.86
C ASP A 235 2.79 7.80 -15.85
N PHE A 236 3.67 7.35 -14.93
CA PHE A 236 3.35 6.46 -13.82
C PHE A 236 3.54 7.22 -12.51
N MET A 237 2.44 7.62 -11.87
CA MET A 237 2.48 8.53 -10.74
C MET A 237 1.56 8.08 -9.60
N ASP A 238 1.99 8.36 -8.37
CA ASP A 238 1.17 8.16 -7.16
C ASP A 238 0.67 6.72 -6.99
N LEU A 239 1.52 5.75 -7.30
CA LEU A 239 1.22 4.32 -7.20
C LEU A 239 1.72 3.76 -5.86
N GLU A 240 0.96 2.84 -5.30
CA GLU A 240 1.25 2.21 -4.01
C GLU A 240 2.40 1.19 -4.11
N GLY A 241 2.51 0.54 -5.25
CA GLY A 241 3.51 -0.44 -5.60
C GLY A 241 4.28 -0.07 -6.88
N PHE A 242 4.33 -1.01 -7.82
CA PHE A 242 5.08 -0.85 -9.08
C PHE A 242 4.48 0.22 -10.01
N GLY A 243 5.36 0.92 -10.71
CA GLY A 243 4.94 1.71 -11.86
C GLY A 243 4.61 0.83 -13.05
N ALA A 244 5.59 0.03 -13.48
CA ALA A 244 5.39 -0.96 -14.54
C ALA A 244 6.22 -2.22 -14.29
N THR A 245 5.67 -3.36 -14.69
CA THR A 245 6.40 -4.63 -14.81
C THR A 245 6.35 -5.09 -16.25
N VAL A 246 7.49 -5.53 -16.76
CA VAL A 246 7.60 -5.99 -18.16
C VAL A 246 8.37 -7.30 -18.19
N SER A 247 7.78 -8.30 -18.79
CA SER A 247 8.40 -9.61 -18.95
C SER A 247 8.14 -10.17 -20.36
N GLY A 248 9.03 -11.02 -20.81
CA GLY A 248 8.91 -11.68 -22.11
C GLY A 248 10.25 -12.25 -22.56
N GLY A 249 10.30 -12.80 -23.74
CA GLY A 249 11.44 -13.54 -24.20
C GLY A 249 11.53 -14.94 -23.56
N ASP A 250 12.70 -15.54 -23.64
CA ASP A 250 12.96 -16.86 -23.08
C ASP A 250 14.42 -16.90 -22.56
N GLU A 251 14.57 -17.07 -21.25
CA GLU A 251 15.86 -17.10 -20.58
C GLU A 251 16.70 -18.36 -20.96
N ILE A 252 16.05 -19.47 -21.25
CA ILE A 252 16.72 -20.74 -21.55
C ILE A 252 17.33 -20.67 -22.95
N THR A 253 16.60 -20.16 -23.91
CA THR A 253 17.05 -20.03 -25.29
C THR A 253 17.74 -18.69 -25.58
N LEU A 254 17.80 -17.80 -24.59
CA LEU A 254 18.33 -16.42 -24.72
C LEU A 254 17.62 -15.62 -25.82
N THR A 255 16.34 -15.87 -26.01
CA THR A 255 15.53 -15.16 -26.99
C THR A 255 15.01 -13.85 -26.39
N SER A 256 15.31 -12.72 -27.02
CA SER A 256 14.87 -11.39 -26.55
C SER A 256 13.37 -11.20 -26.73
N SER A 257 12.73 -10.55 -25.77
CA SER A 257 11.33 -10.10 -25.93
C SER A 257 11.19 -8.97 -26.96
N ASN A 258 12.25 -8.22 -27.25
CA ASN A 258 12.23 -7.00 -28.08
C ASN A 258 11.20 -5.96 -27.60
N SER A 259 10.76 -6.01 -26.34
CA SER A 259 9.87 -5.01 -25.78
C SER A 259 10.66 -3.75 -25.42
N ILE A 260 10.05 -2.59 -25.62
CA ILE A 260 10.69 -1.28 -25.46
C ILE A 260 9.87 -0.42 -24.50
N ILE A 261 10.55 0.16 -23.51
CA ILE A 261 10.03 1.25 -22.68
C ILE A 261 10.88 2.47 -22.94
N GLN A 262 10.25 3.56 -23.35
CA GLN A 262 10.98 4.79 -23.64
C GLN A 262 10.19 6.06 -23.32
N ASN A 263 10.90 7.12 -22.98
CA ASN A 263 10.33 8.45 -22.72
C ASN A 263 9.18 8.44 -21.71
N CYS A 264 9.30 7.63 -20.63
CA CYS A 264 8.29 7.52 -19.60
C CYS A 264 8.73 8.21 -18.30
N LEU A 265 7.77 8.78 -17.56
CA LEU A 265 8.00 9.36 -16.25
C LEU A 265 7.54 8.36 -15.17
N PHE A 266 8.40 8.10 -14.19
CA PHE A 266 8.05 7.39 -12.97
C PHE A 266 8.22 8.33 -11.77
N LYS A 267 7.14 8.59 -11.04
CA LYS A 267 7.13 9.55 -9.95
C LYS A 267 6.24 9.09 -8.81
N ARG A 268 6.77 9.04 -7.59
CA ARG A 268 6.05 8.62 -6.39
C ARG A 268 5.38 7.24 -6.55
N THR A 269 6.14 6.26 -7.03
CA THR A 269 5.80 4.84 -6.99
C THR A 269 6.31 4.22 -5.68
N GLY A 270 5.85 3.03 -5.31
CA GLY A 270 6.25 2.36 -4.08
C GLY A 270 5.85 3.14 -2.82
N ARG A 271 4.71 3.83 -2.85
CA ARG A 271 4.27 4.66 -1.72
C ARG A 271 3.96 3.84 -0.47
N ILE A 272 3.37 2.68 -0.64
CA ILE A 272 3.02 1.73 0.43
C ILE A 272 3.97 0.54 0.39
N ASN A 273 4.01 -0.19 -0.71
CA ASN A 273 4.91 -1.34 -0.86
C ASN A 273 6.30 -0.86 -1.25
N ARG A 274 7.24 -0.89 -0.29
CA ARG A 274 8.61 -0.39 -0.51
C ARG A 274 9.65 -1.49 -0.64
N THR A 275 9.34 -2.68 -0.10
CA THR A 275 10.25 -3.83 -0.15
C THR A 275 10.18 -4.51 -1.51
N ASN A 276 11.31 -4.63 -2.19
CA ASN A 276 11.43 -5.25 -3.52
C ASN A 276 10.42 -4.72 -4.54
N CYS A 277 10.10 -3.43 -4.48
CA CYS A 277 9.10 -2.81 -5.32
C CYS A 277 9.70 -1.63 -6.11
N PRO A 278 10.47 -1.90 -7.18
CA PRO A 278 11.03 -0.85 -8.03
C PRO A 278 9.94 -0.15 -8.85
N ALA A 279 10.24 1.06 -9.30
CA ALA A 279 9.34 1.79 -10.18
C ALA A 279 9.12 1.08 -11.52
N LEU A 280 10.17 0.45 -12.04
CA LEU A 280 10.15 -0.39 -13.23
C LEU A 280 10.88 -1.70 -12.93
N LEU A 281 10.21 -2.82 -13.19
CA LEU A 281 10.76 -4.17 -13.13
C LEU A 281 10.81 -4.78 -14.54
N LEU A 282 11.98 -5.29 -14.91
CA LEU A 282 12.24 -5.97 -16.19
C LEU A 282 12.63 -7.40 -15.92
#